data_b1255737b2c2782cf6996e3d5c2890ef
#
_entry.id   b1255737b2c2782cf6996e3d5c2890ef
#
_cell.length_a   1.000
_cell.length_b   1.000
_cell.length_c   1.000
_cell.angle_alpha   90.00
_cell.angle_beta   90.00
_cell.angle_gamma   90.00
#
_symmetry.space_group_name_H-M   'P 1'
#
loop_
_entity.id
_entity.type
_entity.pdbx_description
1 polymer ?
#
loop_
_entity_poly.entity_id
_entity_poly.type
_entity_poly.pdbx_seq_one_letter_code
_entity_poly.pdbx_strand_id
1 'polypeptide(L)' 'MYARLLLQGCRSLELDCWDGENDEPVITHGHTLCTSVTVESVVRAIRAHAFTASPLPVSLSLEMHCSWEQQERIAEL' A
#
# COMPACT_ATOMS: atom_id res chain seq x y z
N MET A 1 -7.87 -5.30 -4.38
CA MET A 1 -7.32 -4.80 -5.66
C MET A 1 -5.85 -5.17 -5.82
N TYR A 2 -5.00 -4.88 -4.85
CA TYR A 2 -3.57 -5.17 -4.97
C TYR A 2 -3.27 -6.68 -5.05
N ALA A 3 -3.97 -7.49 -4.28
CA ALA A 3 -3.82 -8.93 -4.36
C ALA A 3 -4.11 -9.46 -5.77
N ARG A 4 -5.17 -8.94 -6.40
CA ARG A 4 -5.54 -9.33 -7.77
C ARG A 4 -4.44 -8.96 -8.77
N LEU A 5 -3.89 -7.75 -8.67
CA LEU A 5 -2.81 -7.31 -9.55
C LEU A 5 -1.56 -8.19 -9.40
N LEU A 6 -1.20 -8.51 -8.17
CA LEU A 6 -0.04 -9.36 -7.90
C LEU A 6 -0.25 -10.79 -8.41
N LEU A 7 -1.46 -11.34 -8.25
CA LEU A 7 -1.78 -12.66 -8.78
C LEU A 7 -1.77 -12.70 -10.32
N GLN A 8 -2.00 -11.56 -10.96
CA GLN A 8 -1.87 -11.42 -12.42
C GLN A 8 -0.42 -11.18 -12.86
N GLY A 9 0.54 -11.15 -11.93
CA GLY A 9 1.96 -10.96 -12.23
C GLY A 9 2.42 -9.51 -12.27
N CYS A 10 1.61 -8.56 -11.82
CA CYS A 10 1.99 -7.15 -11.76
C CYS A 10 3.20 -6.95 -10.84
N ARG A 11 4.22 -6.23 -11.31
CA ARG A 11 5.46 -6.00 -10.56
C ARG A 11 5.68 -4.54 -10.18
N SER A 12 4.72 -3.66 -10.45
CA SER A 12 4.80 -2.25 -10.10
C SER A 12 3.47 -1.78 -9.55
N LEU A 13 3.49 -1.22 -8.34
CA LEU A 13 2.30 -0.72 -7.67
C LEU A 13 2.53 0.73 -7.23
N GLU A 14 1.51 1.57 -7.37
CA GLU A 14 1.54 2.95 -6.90
C GLU A 14 0.64 3.08 -5.67
N LEU A 15 1.18 3.72 -4.62
CA LEU A 15 0.50 3.87 -3.34
C LEU A 15 0.48 5.35 -2.94
N ASP A 16 -0.71 5.96 -2.90
CA ASP A 16 -0.92 7.31 -2.37
C ASP A 16 -1.19 7.23 -0.87
N CYS A 17 -0.20 7.61 -0.06
CA CYS A 17 -0.25 7.46 1.39
C CYS A 17 -0.63 8.77 2.07
N TRP A 18 -1.66 8.71 2.94
CA TRP A 18 -2.20 9.85 3.66
C TRP A 18 -2.32 9.53 5.15
N ASP A 19 -2.41 10.58 5.98
CA ASP A 19 -2.69 10.40 7.40
C ASP A 19 -4.09 9.81 7.59
N GLY A 20 -4.18 8.75 8.38
CA GLY A 20 -5.44 8.15 8.80
C GLY A 20 -5.69 8.36 10.29
N GLU A 21 -6.80 7.84 10.79
CA GLU A 21 -7.16 7.90 12.20
C GLU A 21 -6.29 6.97 13.04
N ASN A 22 -6.13 7.27 14.32
CA ASN A 22 -5.39 6.45 15.29
C ASN A 22 -3.95 6.16 14.88
N ASP A 23 -3.29 7.14 14.25
CA ASP A 23 -1.91 7.01 13.73
C ASP A 23 -1.73 5.86 12.74
N GLU A 24 -2.82 5.44 12.07
CA GLU A 24 -2.77 4.42 11.04
C GLU A 24 -2.86 5.05 9.66
N PRO A 25 -1.76 5.09 8.89
CA PRO A 25 -1.78 5.66 7.53
C PRO A 25 -2.71 4.89 6.61
N VAL A 26 -3.29 5.60 5.66
CA VAL A 26 -4.24 5.04 4.71
C VAL A 26 -3.79 5.30 3.27
N ILE A 27 -4.32 4.49 2.35
CA ILE A 27 -4.12 4.66 0.92
C ILE A 27 -5.47 5.04 0.31
N THR A 28 -5.46 6.09 -0.51
CA THR A 28 -6.66 6.54 -1.22
C THR A 28 -6.46 6.37 -2.72
N HIS A 29 -7.56 6.19 -3.42
CA HIS A 29 -7.59 6.15 -4.88
C HIS A 29 -8.36 7.36 -5.40
N GLY A 30 -7.71 8.18 -6.22
CA GLY A 30 -8.37 9.30 -6.90
C GLY A 30 -8.89 10.39 -5.98
N HIS A 31 -8.26 10.57 -4.81
CA HIS A 31 -8.63 11.59 -3.83
C HIS A 31 -10.05 11.47 -3.27
N THR A 32 -10.68 10.32 -3.41
CA THR A 32 -11.99 10.07 -2.82
C THR A 32 -11.83 9.47 -1.44
N LEU A 33 -12.27 10.20 -0.41
CA LEU A 33 -12.18 9.77 0.99
C LEU A 33 -13.08 8.57 1.30
N CYS A 34 -13.97 8.21 0.38
CA CYS A 34 -14.96 7.15 0.59
C CYS A 34 -14.40 5.74 0.46
N THR A 35 -13.21 5.57 -0.11
CA THR A 35 -12.63 4.26 -0.42
C THR A 35 -11.19 4.11 0.06
N SER A 36 -10.89 4.66 1.24
CA SER A 36 -9.56 4.51 1.81
C SER A 36 -9.40 3.13 2.45
N VAL A 37 -8.21 2.56 2.31
CA VAL A 37 -7.81 1.34 3.01
C VAL A 37 -6.54 1.64 3.79
N THR A 38 -6.28 0.89 4.88
CA THR A 38 -5.07 1.12 5.66
C THR A 38 -3.83 0.64 4.91
N VAL A 39 -2.71 1.32 5.11
CA VAL A 39 -1.43 0.87 4.55
C VAL A 39 -1.10 -0.53 5.06
N GLU A 40 -1.40 -0.82 6.32
CA GLU A 40 -1.18 -2.15 6.89
C GLU A 40 -1.90 -3.25 6.11
N SER A 41 -3.18 -3.04 5.75
CA SER A 41 -3.92 -4.05 4.98
C SER A 41 -3.34 -4.27 3.60
N VAL A 42 -2.86 -3.20 2.95
CA VAL A 42 -2.21 -3.30 1.64
C VAL A 42 -0.88 -4.03 1.74
N VAL A 43 -0.06 -3.71 2.74
CA VAL A 43 1.22 -4.39 2.96
C VAL A 43 1.01 -5.88 3.22
N ARG A 44 -0.01 -6.24 3.99
CA ARG A 44 -0.36 -7.64 4.22
C ARG A 44 -0.74 -8.36 2.93
N ALA A 45 -1.51 -7.72 2.07
CA ALA A 45 -1.88 -8.29 0.77
C ALA A 45 -0.65 -8.49 -0.12
N ILE A 46 0.25 -7.51 -0.15
CA ILE A 46 1.50 -7.60 -0.90
C ILE A 46 2.34 -8.76 -0.37
N ARG A 47 2.51 -8.86 0.94
CA ARG A 47 3.28 -9.92 1.57
C ARG A 47 2.72 -11.31 1.25
N ALA A 48 1.40 -11.43 1.22
CA ALA A 48 0.74 -12.71 0.96
C ALA A 48 0.83 -13.14 -0.49
N HIS A 49 0.86 -12.19 -1.45
CA HIS A 49 0.67 -12.50 -2.87
C HIS A 49 1.79 -12.03 -3.80
N ALA A 50 2.80 -11.31 -3.28
CA ALA A 50 3.83 -10.69 -4.12
C ALA A 50 4.56 -11.68 -5.03
N PHE A 51 4.83 -12.88 -4.54
CA PHE A 51 5.62 -13.87 -5.28
C PHE A 51 4.82 -15.10 -5.70
N THR A 52 3.50 -15.03 -5.64
CA THR A 52 2.64 -16.15 -6.03
C THR A 52 2.69 -16.39 -7.54
N ALA A 53 2.59 -15.33 -8.34
CA ALA A 53 2.57 -15.43 -9.81
C ALA A 53 3.96 -15.27 -10.44
N SER A 54 4.94 -14.69 -9.72
CA SER A 54 6.26 -14.40 -10.26
C SER A 54 7.29 -14.28 -9.14
N PRO A 55 8.53 -14.76 -9.31
CA PRO A 55 9.61 -14.56 -8.36
C PRO A 55 10.30 -13.19 -8.48
N LEU A 56 9.91 -12.38 -9.46
CA LEU A 56 10.54 -11.07 -9.69
C LEU A 56 10.19 -10.09 -8.59
N PRO A 57 11.09 -9.13 -8.27
CA PRO A 57 10.80 -8.10 -7.26
C PRO A 57 9.60 -7.25 -7.63
N VAL A 58 8.88 -6.79 -6.61
CA VAL A 58 7.78 -5.84 -6.76
C VAL A 58 8.31 -4.43 -6.48
N SER A 59 8.09 -3.51 -7.42
CA SER A 59 8.46 -2.11 -7.26
C SER A 59 7.27 -1.35 -6.67
N LEU A 60 7.49 -0.64 -5.57
CA LEU A 60 6.47 0.18 -4.92
C LEU A 60 6.82 1.65 -5.11
N SER A 61 5.90 2.39 -5.73
CA SER A 61 6.01 3.84 -5.87
C SER A 61 5.12 4.48 -4.81
N LEU A 62 5.72 5.16 -3.84
CA LEU A 62 5.01 5.77 -2.73
C LEU A 62 4.87 7.27 -2.94
N GLU A 63 3.64 7.77 -3.04
CA GLU A 63 3.36 9.19 -2.99
C GLU A 63 2.98 9.54 -1.56
N MET A 64 3.91 10.22 -0.86
CA MET A 64 3.83 10.38 0.58
C MET A 64 3.20 11.73 0.97
N HIS A 65 2.01 11.69 1.56
CA HIS A 65 1.30 12.85 2.10
C HIS A 65 1.08 12.74 3.61
N CYS A 66 1.82 11.83 4.26
CA CYS A 66 1.65 11.54 5.68
C CYS A 66 2.46 12.48 6.56
N SER A 67 2.02 12.65 7.81
CA SER A 67 2.81 13.27 8.86
C SER A 67 4.05 12.42 9.15
N TRP A 68 5.05 13.03 9.82
CA TRP A 68 6.29 12.34 10.15
C TRP A 68 6.05 11.08 10.98
N GLU A 69 5.13 11.14 11.94
CA GLU A 69 4.79 10.02 12.81
C GLU A 69 4.19 8.85 12.02
N GLN A 70 3.33 9.15 11.06
CA GLN A 70 2.72 8.10 10.24
C GLN A 70 3.67 7.56 9.18
N GLN A 71 4.64 8.35 8.72
CA GLN A 71 5.72 7.83 7.88
C GLN A 71 6.55 6.79 8.63
N GLU A 72 6.86 7.03 9.91
CA GLU A 72 7.55 6.05 10.75
C GLU A 72 6.75 4.76 10.88
N ARG A 73 5.43 4.88 11.03
CA ARG A 73 4.54 3.71 11.11
C ARG A 73 4.59 2.88 9.83
N ILE A 74 4.61 3.54 8.66
CA ILE A 74 4.74 2.85 7.38
C ILE A 74 6.05 2.07 7.32
N ALA A 75 7.14 2.64 7.79
CA ALA A 75 8.45 1.99 7.77
C ALA A 75 8.50 0.74 8.66
N GLU A 76 7.66 0.67 9.70
CA GLU A 76 7.57 -0.49 10.58
C GLU A 76 6.79 -1.66 9.95
N LEU A 77 5.99 -1.39 8.95
CA LEU A 77 5.18 -2.40 8.31
C LEU A 77 5.97 -3.16 7.25
#